data_1c8c9e1bad78c310bb3de3afee44005c
#
_entry.id   1c8c9e1bad78c310bb3de3afee44005c
#
_cell.length_a   1.000
_cell.length_b   1.000
_cell.length_c   1.000
_cell.angle_alpha   90.00
_cell.angle_beta   90.00
_cell.angle_gamma   90.00
#
_symmetry.space_group_name_H-M   'P 1'
#
loop_
_entity.id
_entity.type
_entity.pdbx_description
1 polymer ?
#
loop_
_entity_poly.entity_id
_entity_poly.type
_entity_poly.pdbx_seq_one_letter_code
_entity_poly.pdbx_strand_id
1 'polypeptide(L)'
;HFFQSISYQHLVPQAMRDPQGFSSGKVENDSFGRDFLQRIENTLPKAKNSRLSKILEAMKVTVPQLSDLKVERDNFGTPHLIGVYSHWRPNAGRQNEAQFSDGTLRLFGLLWTLFEGDGLLLLEEPELSLHPELVKRLPQVIEKVQRSRKIRRQVIISTHAADMLDQPSIGSNEVLWWKPSPEGTDLMSPDNDANDKLMLKSGLTVKDVIVPKSSPSNIGQLVLSL
;
A
#
# COMPACT_ATOMS: atom_id res chain seq x y z
N HIS A 1 0.73 -5.70 25.30
CA HIS A 1 0.60 -4.40 24.61
C HIS A 1 1.24 -4.38 23.22
N PHE A 2 2.42 -5.01 22.98
CA PHE A 2 3.05 -4.99 21.65
C PHE A 2 2.18 -5.62 20.56
N PHE A 3 1.69 -6.85 20.75
CA PHE A 3 0.87 -7.55 19.76
C PHE A 3 -0.48 -6.84 19.48
N GLN A 4 -1.00 -6.08 20.43
CA GLN A 4 -2.24 -5.29 20.24
C GLN A 4 -2.04 -4.05 19.38
N SER A 5 -0.80 -3.59 19.18
CA SER A 5 -0.47 -2.44 18.35
C SER A 5 -0.12 -2.82 16.90
N ILE A 6 -0.03 -4.12 16.59
CA ILE A 6 0.25 -4.60 15.23
C ILE A 6 -0.99 -4.35 14.36
N SER A 7 -0.77 -3.72 13.22
CA SER A 7 -1.81 -3.54 12.20
C SER A 7 -1.41 -4.31 10.94
N TYR A 8 -2.27 -5.22 10.49
CA TYR A 8 -2.12 -5.94 9.23
C TYR A 8 -3.16 -5.41 8.24
N GLN A 9 -2.74 -5.12 7.00
CA GLN A 9 -3.58 -4.55 5.97
C GLN A 9 -3.30 -5.19 4.60
N HIS A 10 -4.34 -5.75 4.02
CA HIS A 10 -4.45 -6.16 2.63
C HIS A 10 -5.66 -5.47 2.02
N LEU A 11 -5.52 -4.18 1.69
CA LEU A 11 -6.64 -3.34 1.29
C LEU A 11 -7.28 -3.84 -0.02
N VAL A 12 -8.58 -4.10 0.03
CA VAL A 12 -9.37 -4.54 -1.12
C VAL A 12 -10.33 -3.41 -1.51
N PRO A 13 -10.15 -2.76 -2.68
CA PRO A 13 -10.98 -1.62 -3.10
C PRO A 13 -12.48 -1.91 -3.08
N GLN A 14 -12.89 -3.14 -3.44
CA GLN A 14 -14.29 -3.55 -3.42
C GLN A 14 -14.86 -3.55 -1.98
N ALA A 15 -14.07 -4.01 -1.00
CA ALA A 15 -14.46 -3.99 0.42
C ALA A 15 -14.55 -2.55 0.96
N MET A 16 -13.69 -1.65 0.48
CA MET A 16 -13.71 -0.23 0.85
C MET A 16 -14.93 0.52 0.25
N ARG A 17 -15.42 0.10 -0.94
CA ARG A 17 -16.59 0.69 -1.59
C ARG A 17 -17.92 0.25 -0.99
N ASP A 18 -18.00 -1.00 -0.58
CA ASP A 18 -19.23 -1.59 -0.05
C ASP A 18 -18.96 -2.30 1.28
N PRO A 19 -18.77 -1.55 2.34
CA PRO A 19 -18.50 -2.13 3.66
C PRO A 19 -19.64 -2.99 4.20
N GLN A 20 -20.89 -2.81 3.70
CA GLN A 20 -22.06 -3.57 4.15
C GLN A 20 -22.21 -4.91 3.42
N GLY A 21 -21.74 -5.01 2.18
CA GLY A 21 -21.84 -6.22 1.36
C GLY A 21 -21.01 -7.41 1.87
N PHE A 22 -20.04 -7.17 2.75
CA PHE A 22 -19.09 -8.19 3.22
C PHE A 22 -19.28 -8.65 4.66
N SER A 23 -20.12 -8.01 5.46
CA SER A 23 -20.32 -8.46 6.84
C SER A 23 -21.65 -8.03 7.45
N SER A 24 -22.23 -8.94 8.24
CA SER A 24 -23.41 -8.71 9.09
C SER A 24 -23.06 -8.22 10.51
N GLY A 25 -21.81 -7.80 10.79
CA GLY A 25 -21.34 -7.40 12.12
C GLY A 25 -20.40 -6.21 12.11
N LYS A 26 -20.26 -5.53 13.26
CA LYS A 26 -19.21 -4.53 13.46
C LYS A 26 -17.85 -5.23 13.34
N VAL A 27 -17.11 -4.92 12.30
CA VAL A 27 -15.73 -5.36 12.13
C VAL A 27 -14.82 -4.20 12.54
N GLU A 28 -14.11 -4.36 13.65
CA GLU A 28 -13.07 -3.42 14.07
C GLU A 28 -11.71 -3.90 13.55
N ASN A 29 -10.91 -2.98 13.03
CA ASN A 29 -9.57 -3.25 12.48
C ASN A 29 -9.58 -4.28 11.34
N ASP A 30 -10.51 -4.15 10.41
CA ASP A 30 -10.61 -5.05 9.27
C ASP A 30 -9.41 -4.89 8.33
N SER A 31 -8.72 -5.99 8.09
CA SER A 31 -7.52 -6.01 7.24
C SER A 31 -7.82 -5.73 5.75
N PHE A 32 -9.04 -5.96 5.30
CA PHE A 32 -9.47 -5.71 3.91
C PHE A 32 -10.03 -4.30 3.68
N GLY A 33 -10.22 -3.52 4.75
CA GLY A 33 -10.65 -2.12 4.68
C GLY A 33 -12.17 -1.92 4.68
N ARG A 34 -12.98 -2.89 5.13
CA ARG A 34 -14.44 -2.72 5.26
C ARG A 34 -14.82 -1.60 6.23
N ASP A 35 -14.03 -1.42 7.29
CA ASP A 35 -14.22 -0.36 8.30
C ASP A 35 -13.51 0.96 7.94
N PHE A 36 -12.89 1.03 6.76
CA PHE A 36 -11.97 2.11 6.38
C PHE A 36 -12.60 3.51 6.46
N LEU A 37 -13.78 3.70 5.87
CA LEU A 37 -14.49 4.98 5.89
C LEU A 37 -14.90 5.36 7.30
N GLN A 38 -15.30 4.40 8.12
CA GLN A 38 -15.65 4.63 9.52
C GLN A 38 -14.42 5.03 10.36
N ARG A 39 -13.26 4.42 10.12
CA ARG A 39 -11.99 4.81 10.78
C ARG A 39 -11.60 6.24 10.43
N ILE A 40 -11.74 6.62 9.17
CA ILE A 40 -11.48 8.00 8.74
C ILE A 40 -12.43 8.95 9.47
N GLU A 41 -13.72 8.63 9.48
CA GLU A 41 -14.74 9.49 10.11
C GLU A 41 -14.50 9.64 11.62
N ASN A 42 -14.13 8.57 12.30
CA ASN A 42 -13.86 8.58 13.75
C ASN A 42 -12.53 9.29 14.11
N THR A 43 -11.71 9.63 13.12
CA THR A 43 -10.47 10.38 13.35
C THR A 43 -10.79 11.82 13.77
N LEU A 44 -10.10 12.33 14.79
CA LEU A 44 -10.27 13.71 15.26
C LEU A 44 -10.18 14.71 14.10
N PRO A 45 -11.07 15.72 14.02
CA PRO A 45 -11.19 16.61 12.85
C PRO A 45 -9.88 17.25 12.41
N LYS A 46 -9.06 17.73 13.35
CA LYS A 46 -7.75 18.34 13.06
C LYS A 46 -6.79 17.34 12.41
N ALA A 47 -6.74 16.11 12.91
CA ALA A 47 -5.89 15.05 12.37
C ALA A 47 -6.40 14.57 11.00
N LYS A 48 -7.72 14.36 10.86
CA LYS A 48 -8.41 13.99 9.62
C LYS A 48 -8.08 14.98 8.51
N ASN A 49 -8.33 16.27 8.72
CA ASN A 49 -8.08 17.30 7.71
C ASN A 49 -6.60 17.40 7.34
N SER A 50 -5.70 17.32 8.31
CA SER A 50 -4.26 17.32 8.04
C SER A 50 -3.81 16.13 7.21
N ARG A 51 -4.35 14.93 7.49
CA ARG A 51 -4.04 13.72 6.71
C ARG A 51 -4.60 13.82 5.29
N LEU A 52 -5.88 14.20 5.14
CA LEU A 52 -6.52 14.37 3.83
C LEU A 52 -5.75 15.37 2.95
N SER A 53 -5.31 16.50 3.50
CA SER A 53 -4.50 17.48 2.77
C SER A 53 -3.17 16.89 2.27
N LYS A 54 -2.44 16.15 3.12
CA LYS A 54 -1.17 15.51 2.73
C LYS A 54 -1.38 14.42 1.68
N ILE A 55 -2.45 13.64 1.81
CA ILE A 55 -2.82 12.59 0.85
C ILE A 55 -3.19 13.21 -0.48
N LEU A 56 -3.99 14.28 -0.48
CA LEU A 56 -4.35 15.02 -1.68
C LEU A 56 -3.09 15.47 -2.44
N GLU A 57 -2.14 16.09 -1.75
CA GLU A 57 -0.87 16.52 -2.38
C GLU A 57 -0.07 15.35 -2.99
N ALA A 58 -0.02 14.21 -2.30
CA ALA A 58 0.63 13.03 -2.84
C ALA A 58 -0.12 12.44 -4.05
N MET A 59 -1.45 12.45 -4.01
CA MET A 59 -2.29 11.90 -5.07
C MET A 59 -2.33 12.77 -6.33
N LYS A 60 -2.11 14.08 -6.24
CA LYS A 60 -2.04 14.98 -7.41
C LYS A 60 -0.99 14.56 -8.45
N VAL A 61 0.04 13.84 -8.04
CA VAL A 61 1.05 13.30 -8.97
C VAL A 61 0.46 12.23 -9.90
N THR A 62 -0.49 11.44 -9.40
CA THR A 62 -1.12 10.33 -10.12
C THR A 62 -2.49 10.67 -10.68
N VAL A 63 -3.17 11.61 -10.05
CA VAL A 63 -4.51 12.10 -10.41
C VAL A 63 -4.49 13.63 -10.42
N PRO A 64 -3.87 14.26 -11.43
CA PRO A 64 -3.66 15.72 -11.45
C PRO A 64 -4.95 16.55 -11.38
N GLN A 65 -6.07 15.97 -11.84
CA GLN A 65 -7.37 16.64 -11.83
C GLN A 65 -8.03 16.65 -10.44
N LEU A 66 -7.52 15.86 -9.47
CA LEU A 66 -8.05 15.84 -8.12
C LEU A 66 -7.70 17.13 -7.39
N SER A 67 -8.69 17.97 -7.11
CA SER A 67 -8.53 19.28 -6.49
C SER A 67 -8.83 19.30 -4.99
N ASP A 68 -9.71 18.42 -4.52
CA ASP A 68 -10.08 18.32 -3.09
C ASP A 68 -10.43 16.89 -2.69
N LEU A 69 -10.23 16.57 -1.39
CA LEU A 69 -10.61 15.32 -0.75
C LEU A 69 -11.26 15.62 0.59
N LYS A 70 -12.45 15.06 0.82
CA LYS A 70 -13.19 15.21 2.07
C LYS A 70 -14.02 13.99 2.39
N VAL A 71 -14.46 13.87 3.64
CA VAL A 71 -15.41 12.86 4.07
C VAL A 71 -16.70 13.56 4.45
N GLU A 72 -17.81 13.08 3.89
CA GLU A 72 -19.14 13.62 4.13
C GLU A 72 -20.11 12.47 4.46
N ARG A 73 -21.13 12.76 5.24
CA ARG A 73 -22.21 11.79 5.52
C ARG A 73 -23.36 11.98 4.54
N ASP A 74 -23.92 10.87 4.11
CA ASP A 74 -25.18 10.88 3.37
C ASP A 74 -26.39 11.16 4.30
N ASN A 75 -27.58 11.16 3.73
CA ASN A 75 -28.84 11.38 4.47
C ASN A 75 -29.15 10.26 5.48
N PHE A 76 -28.47 9.12 5.39
CA PHE A 76 -28.60 7.98 6.32
C PHE A 76 -27.50 7.96 7.38
N GLY A 77 -26.58 8.93 7.34
CA GLY A 77 -25.45 9.03 8.25
C GLY A 77 -24.25 8.18 7.86
N THR A 78 -24.24 7.55 6.68
CA THR A 78 -23.11 6.75 6.18
C THR A 78 -21.99 7.67 5.71
N PRO A 79 -20.74 7.48 6.15
CA PRO A 79 -19.61 8.28 5.69
C PRO A 79 -19.19 7.87 4.28
N HIS A 80 -18.91 8.86 3.43
CA HIS A 80 -18.42 8.70 2.08
C HIS A 80 -17.14 9.51 1.87
N LEU A 81 -16.17 8.93 1.16
CA LEU A 81 -14.99 9.64 0.69
C LEU A 81 -15.33 10.36 -0.62
N ILE A 82 -15.26 11.68 -0.59
CA ILE A 82 -15.58 12.53 -1.73
C ILE A 82 -14.31 13.11 -2.31
N GLY A 83 -14.07 12.86 -3.60
CA GLY A 83 -13.07 13.55 -4.41
C GLY A 83 -13.72 14.61 -5.29
N VAL A 84 -13.12 15.77 -5.33
CA VAL A 84 -13.52 16.85 -6.25
C VAL A 84 -12.47 16.94 -7.34
N TYR A 85 -12.90 16.80 -8.58
CA TYR A 85 -12.04 16.86 -9.76
C TYR A 85 -12.26 18.18 -10.50
N SER A 86 -11.18 18.75 -11.02
CA SER A 86 -11.27 19.89 -11.92
C SER A 86 -12.03 19.51 -13.18
N HIS A 87 -13.19 20.10 -13.38
CA HIS A 87 -14.08 19.82 -14.51
C HIS A 87 -14.59 21.14 -15.10
N TRP A 88 -14.71 21.20 -16.43
CA TRP A 88 -15.19 22.41 -17.12
C TRP A 88 -16.68 22.73 -16.82
N ARG A 89 -17.49 21.71 -16.46
CA ARG A 89 -18.86 21.92 -15.99
C ARG A 89 -18.87 22.10 -14.47
N PRO A 90 -19.49 23.13 -13.92
CA PRO A 90 -19.66 23.30 -12.48
C PRO A 90 -20.35 22.06 -11.87
N ASN A 91 -19.86 21.62 -10.72
CA ASN A 91 -20.40 20.50 -9.93
C ASN A 91 -20.36 19.09 -10.59
N ALA A 92 -19.85 18.95 -11.80
CA ALA A 92 -19.74 17.64 -12.47
C ALA A 92 -18.49 16.84 -12.06
N GLY A 93 -17.57 17.45 -11.34
CA GLY A 93 -16.31 16.81 -10.92
C GLY A 93 -16.37 16.10 -9.56
N ARG A 94 -17.55 15.95 -8.96
CA ARG A 94 -17.68 15.32 -7.64
C ARG A 94 -17.89 13.82 -7.80
N GLN A 95 -17.03 13.03 -7.19
CA GLN A 95 -17.10 11.56 -7.18
C GLN A 95 -16.96 11.05 -5.75
N ASN A 96 -17.63 9.94 -5.43
CA ASN A 96 -17.42 9.22 -4.18
C ASN A 96 -16.54 7.97 -4.40
N GLU A 97 -16.24 7.24 -3.32
CA GLU A 97 -15.39 6.05 -3.34
C GLU A 97 -15.88 4.97 -4.32
N ALA A 98 -17.18 4.86 -4.56
CA ALA A 98 -17.74 3.89 -5.50
C ALA A 98 -17.34 4.18 -6.96
N GLN A 99 -17.02 5.44 -7.27
CA GLN A 99 -16.67 5.92 -8.60
C GLN A 99 -15.15 6.01 -8.84
N PHE A 100 -14.35 5.89 -7.80
CA PHE A 100 -12.89 5.90 -7.94
C PHE A 100 -12.40 4.61 -8.64
N SER A 101 -11.31 4.72 -9.39
CA SER A 101 -10.63 3.52 -9.87
C SER A 101 -10.06 2.70 -8.70
N ASP A 102 -9.85 1.41 -8.89
CA ASP A 102 -9.24 0.54 -7.87
C ASP A 102 -7.88 1.06 -7.43
N GLY A 103 -7.04 1.47 -8.38
CA GLY A 103 -5.73 2.04 -8.09
C GLY A 103 -5.81 3.34 -7.28
N THR A 104 -6.76 4.24 -7.61
CA THR A 104 -6.96 5.49 -6.87
C THR A 104 -7.37 5.20 -5.43
N LEU A 105 -8.34 4.31 -5.24
CA LEU A 105 -8.86 3.98 -3.91
C LEU A 105 -7.82 3.23 -3.08
N ARG A 106 -7.07 2.30 -3.68
CA ARG A 106 -5.98 1.57 -3.01
C ARG A 106 -4.85 2.50 -2.59
N LEU A 107 -4.42 3.40 -3.48
CA LEU A 107 -3.39 4.40 -3.14
C LEU A 107 -3.84 5.30 -1.99
N PHE A 108 -5.09 5.78 -2.03
CA PHE A 108 -5.65 6.56 -0.93
C PHE A 108 -5.63 5.77 0.38
N GLY A 109 -6.11 4.53 0.37
CA GLY A 109 -6.15 3.65 1.53
C GLY A 109 -4.75 3.37 2.10
N LEU A 110 -3.78 3.08 1.24
CA LEU A 110 -2.38 2.89 1.62
C LEU A 110 -1.82 4.14 2.31
N LEU A 111 -1.97 5.32 1.68
CA LEU A 111 -1.48 6.57 2.24
C LEU A 111 -2.15 6.89 3.58
N TRP A 112 -3.46 6.67 3.70
CA TRP A 112 -4.16 6.85 4.97
C TRP A 112 -3.61 5.92 6.06
N THR A 113 -3.46 4.64 5.76
CA THR A 113 -2.93 3.62 6.68
C THR A 113 -1.51 3.95 7.15
N LEU A 114 -0.68 4.51 6.27
CA LEU A 114 0.67 4.96 6.63
C LEU A 114 0.66 6.12 7.66
N PHE A 115 -0.37 6.97 7.66
CA PHE A 115 -0.54 8.04 8.65
C PHE A 115 -1.26 7.59 9.94
N GLU A 116 -1.87 6.40 9.94
CA GLU A 116 -2.66 5.88 11.05
C GLU A 116 -1.82 5.02 11.98
N GLY A 117 -2.09 5.05 13.30
CA GLY A 117 -1.43 4.21 14.30
C GLY A 117 0.09 4.42 14.44
N ASP A 118 0.69 3.86 15.48
CA ASP A 118 2.11 3.99 15.80
C ASP A 118 2.83 2.63 15.94
N GLY A 119 2.10 1.52 15.99
CA GLY A 119 2.64 0.17 16.09
C GLY A 119 3.18 -0.36 14.75
N LEU A 120 3.67 -1.61 14.78
CA LEU A 120 4.13 -2.31 13.58
C LEU A 120 3.01 -2.39 12.53
N LEU A 121 3.34 -2.04 11.28
CA LEU A 121 2.46 -2.16 10.13
C LEU A 121 2.92 -3.28 9.21
N LEU A 122 2.05 -4.23 8.96
CA LEU A 122 2.22 -5.28 7.97
C LEU A 122 1.34 -4.94 6.76
N LEU A 123 1.94 -4.76 5.59
CA LEU A 123 1.26 -4.50 4.32
C LEU A 123 1.43 -5.70 3.41
N GLU A 124 0.33 -6.28 2.96
CA GLU A 124 0.33 -7.33 1.95
C GLU A 124 -0.03 -6.76 0.59
N GLU A 125 0.86 -6.96 -0.37
CA GLU A 125 0.72 -6.57 -1.78
C GLU A 125 0.11 -5.17 -1.98
N PRO A 126 0.69 -4.12 -1.36
CA PRO A 126 0.13 -2.76 -1.44
C PRO A 126 0.14 -2.19 -2.86
N GLU A 127 0.91 -2.78 -3.75
CA GLU A 127 1.06 -2.38 -5.15
C GLU A 127 -0.05 -2.86 -6.09
N LEU A 128 -0.89 -3.79 -5.68
CA LEU A 128 -1.95 -4.32 -6.55
C LEU A 128 -2.81 -3.20 -7.15
N SER A 129 -3.16 -3.33 -8.43
CA SER A 129 -3.94 -2.34 -9.19
C SER A 129 -3.28 -0.97 -9.37
N LEU A 130 -2.02 -0.80 -8.96
CA LEU A 130 -1.27 0.43 -9.18
C LEU A 130 -0.51 0.36 -10.51
N HIS A 131 -0.32 1.54 -11.11
CA HIS A 131 0.50 1.66 -12.32
C HIS A 131 1.98 1.29 -12.00
N PRO A 132 2.71 0.56 -12.88
CA PRO A 132 4.09 0.13 -12.62
C PRO A 132 5.05 1.26 -12.21
N GLU A 133 4.94 2.44 -12.82
CA GLU A 133 5.75 3.60 -12.46
C GLU A 133 5.46 4.13 -11.04
N LEU A 134 4.25 3.89 -10.54
CA LEU A 134 3.89 4.21 -9.16
C LEU A 134 4.45 3.15 -8.20
N VAL A 135 4.39 1.87 -8.59
CA VAL A 135 4.94 0.76 -7.81
C VAL A 135 6.42 0.99 -7.53
N LYS A 136 7.21 1.37 -8.53
CA LYS A 136 8.63 1.73 -8.37
C LYS A 136 8.87 2.83 -7.33
N ARG A 137 7.92 3.76 -7.17
CA ARG A 137 8.04 4.90 -6.26
C ARG A 137 7.47 4.66 -4.86
N LEU A 138 6.74 3.56 -4.66
CA LEU A 138 6.11 3.26 -3.36
C LEU A 138 7.09 3.26 -2.19
N PRO A 139 8.29 2.64 -2.26
CA PRO A 139 9.23 2.66 -1.16
C PRO A 139 9.63 4.08 -0.75
N GLN A 140 9.87 4.97 -1.71
CA GLN A 140 10.19 6.37 -1.44
C GLN A 140 9.02 7.13 -0.80
N VAL A 141 7.78 6.86 -1.25
CA VAL A 141 6.57 7.47 -0.67
C VAL A 141 6.41 7.03 0.77
N ILE A 142 6.58 5.73 1.05
CA ILE A 142 6.49 5.16 2.40
C ILE A 142 7.56 5.78 3.30
N GLU A 143 8.81 5.83 2.84
CA GLU A 143 9.91 6.45 3.58
C GLU A 143 9.63 7.93 3.89
N LYS A 144 9.17 8.70 2.90
CA LYS A 144 8.82 10.12 3.06
C LYS A 144 7.72 10.31 4.11
N VAL A 145 6.67 9.48 4.08
CA VAL A 145 5.61 9.51 5.08
C VAL A 145 6.18 9.18 6.46
N GLN A 146 6.99 8.12 6.60
CA GLN A 146 7.61 7.74 7.87
C GLN A 146 8.50 8.85 8.43
N ARG A 147 9.29 9.54 7.61
CA ARG A 147 10.11 10.69 8.01
C ARG A 147 9.28 11.90 8.45
N SER A 148 8.08 12.08 7.93
CA SER A 148 7.17 13.18 8.30
C SER A 148 6.46 12.96 9.63
N ARG A 149 6.52 11.76 10.21
CA ARG A 149 5.88 11.41 11.47
C ARG A 149 6.74 11.80 12.67
N LYS A 150 6.09 12.17 13.78
CA LYS A 150 6.79 12.39 15.06
C LYS A 150 7.39 11.09 15.60
N ILE A 151 6.65 9.99 15.50
CA ILE A 151 7.06 8.64 15.88
C ILE A 151 7.09 7.80 14.62
N ARG A 152 8.26 7.31 14.24
CA ARG A 152 8.41 6.36 13.14
C ARG A 152 7.94 4.99 13.62
N ARG A 153 7.22 4.29 12.77
CA ARG A 153 6.86 2.89 13.01
C ARG A 153 7.57 1.98 12.02
N GLN A 154 7.79 0.74 12.40
CA GLN A 154 8.26 -0.26 11.46
C GLN A 154 7.15 -0.61 10.48
N VAL A 155 7.51 -0.73 9.20
CA VAL A 155 6.63 -1.18 8.12
C VAL A 155 7.28 -2.40 7.50
N ILE A 156 6.55 -3.51 7.42
CA ILE A 156 6.95 -4.73 6.72
C ILE A 156 5.99 -4.91 5.55
N ILE A 157 6.55 -5.16 4.38
CA ILE A 157 5.78 -5.28 3.13
C ILE A 157 6.06 -6.65 2.53
N SER A 158 5.00 -7.40 2.23
CA SER A 158 5.09 -8.56 1.32
C SER A 158 4.70 -8.13 -0.09
N THR A 159 5.47 -8.52 -1.09
CA THR A 159 5.25 -8.13 -2.48
C THR A 159 5.78 -9.18 -3.44
N HIS A 160 5.11 -9.32 -4.58
CA HIS A 160 5.60 -10.03 -5.75
C HIS A 160 6.15 -9.09 -6.84
N ALA A 161 6.04 -7.78 -6.65
CA ALA A 161 6.47 -6.77 -7.61
C ALA A 161 7.97 -6.49 -7.50
N ALA A 162 8.76 -7.07 -8.40
CA ALA A 162 10.21 -6.81 -8.50
C ALA A 162 10.53 -5.31 -8.67
N ASP A 163 9.61 -4.54 -9.23
CA ASP A 163 9.76 -3.10 -9.42
C ASP A 163 9.83 -2.31 -8.10
N MET A 164 9.31 -2.85 -7.00
CA MET A 164 9.51 -2.23 -5.68
C MET A 164 10.96 -2.24 -5.23
N LEU A 165 11.78 -3.20 -5.72
CA LEU A 165 13.20 -3.29 -5.41
C LEU A 165 14.09 -2.41 -6.31
N ASP A 166 13.49 -1.67 -7.25
CA ASP A 166 14.20 -0.84 -8.24
C ASP A 166 14.64 0.52 -7.67
N GLN A 167 14.74 0.63 -6.35
CA GLN A 167 15.12 1.86 -5.66
C GLN A 167 16.50 1.73 -5.02
N PRO A 168 17.45 2.61 -5.36
CA PRO A 168 18.79 2.59 -4.75
C PRO A 168 18.79 2.82 -3.24
N SER A 169 17.69 3.35 -2.70
CA SER A 169 17.57 3.61 -1.26
C SER A 169 17.23 2.37 -0.43
N ILE A 170 16.85 1.26 -1.07
CA ILE A 170 16.58 0.00 -0.36
C ILE A 170 17.89 -0.72 -0.09
N GLY A 171 18.22 -0.86 1.20
CA GLY A 171 19.39 -1.60 1.65
C GLY A 171 19.19 -3.13 1.54
N SER A 172 20.28 -3.85 1.33
CA SER A 172 20.25 -5.33 1.32
C SER A 172 19.78 -5.94 2.64
N ASN A 173 20.02 -5.23 3.76
CA ASN A 173 19.56 -5.60 5.10
C ASN A 173 18.06 -5.35 5.33
N GLU A 174 17.38 -4.68 4.41
CA GLU A 174 15.94 -4.38 4.48
C GLU A 174 15.11 -5.37 3.68
N VAL A 175 15.73 -6.30 2.95
CA VAL A 175 15.06 -7.24 2.07
C VAL A 175 15.30 -8.67 2.50
N LEU A 176 14.17 -9.39 2.60
CA LEU A 176 14.14 -10.83 2.82
C LEU A 176 13.39 -11.47 1.66
N TRP A 177 13.84 -12.65 1.23
CA TRP A 177 13.16 -13.39 0.17
C TRP A 177 12.98 -14.86 0.55
N TRP A 178 11.91 -15.45 0.04
CA TRP A 178 11.52 -16.82 0.32
C TRP A 178 12.10 -17.75 -0.74
N LYS A 179 12.82 -18.79 -0.27
CA LYS A 179 13.38 -19.83 -1.13
C LYS A 179 12.72 -21.16 -0.82
N PRO A 180 12.01 -21.79 -1.79
CA PRO A 180 11.51 -23.12 -1.62
C PRO A 180 12.65 -24.12 -1.38
N SER A 181 12.48 -25.04 -0.43
CA SER A 181 13.40 -26.15 -0.14
C SER A 181 12.61 -27.44 0.06
N PRO A 182 13.26 -28.62 0.02
CA PRO A 182 12.58 -29.91 0.23
C PRO A 182 11.89 -30.02 1.61
N GLU A 183 12.38 -29.30 2.61
CA GLU A 183 11.85 -29.30 3.98
C GLU A 183 10.85 -28.17 4.26
N GLY A 184 10.57 -27.32 3.26
CA GLY A 184 9.65 -26.18 3.39
C GLY A 184 10.14 -24.94 2.65
N THR A 185 10.10 -23.78 3.31
CA THR A 185 10.53 -22.51 2.74
C THR A 185 11.54 -21.83 3.65
N ASP A 186 12.71 -21.56 3.13
CA ASP A 186 13.78 -20.85 3.83
C ASP A 186 13.64 -19.34 3.66
N LEU A 187 13.89 -18.59 4.73
CA LEU A 187 13.95 -17.14 4.69
C LEU A 187 15.40 -16.70 4.50
N MET A 188 15.68 -16.07 3.39
CA MET A 188 17.01 -15.66 2.96
C MET A 188 17.18 -14.14 2.99
N SER A 189 18.40 -13.68 3.24
CA SER A 189 18.81 -12.28 3.11
C SER A 189 20.03 -12.18 2.22
N PRO A 190 20.15 -11.17 1.35
CA PRO A 190 21.36 -10.94 0.56
C PRO A 190 22.60 -10.76 1.42
N ASP A 191 22.42 -10.26 2.65
CA ASP A 191 23.53 -10.07 3.60
C ASP A 191 24.06 -11.39 4.21
N ASN A 192 23.39 -12.49 4.01
CA ASN A 192 23.83 -13.78 4.51
C ASN A 192 24.62 -14.61 3.49
N ASP A 193 24.64 -14.17 2.22
CA ASP A 193 25.35 -14.85 1.13
C ASP A 193 26.58 -14.04 0.70
N ALA A 194 27.75 -14.70 0.64
CA ALA A 194 29.00 -14.05 0.28
C ALA A 194 29.04 -13.58 -1.18
N ASN A 195 28.40 -14.34 -2.10
CA ASN A 195 28.32 -13.98 -3.52
C ASN A 195 27.40 -12.79 -3.71
N ASP A 196 26.27 -12.73 -3.00
CA ASP A 196 25.33 -11.62 -3.05
C ASP A 196 25.97 -10.33 -2.58
N LYS A 197 26.73 -10.40 -1.48
CA LYS A 197 27.54 -9.25 -1.01
C LYS A 197 28.56 -8.76 -2.05
N LEU A 198 29.20 -9.67 -2.76
CA LEU A 198 30.15 -9.31 -3.82
C LEU A 198 29.42 -8.64 -5.00
N MET A 199 28.28 -9.17 -5.42
CA MET A 199 27.46 -8.60 -6.48
C MET A 199 26.98 -7.19 -6.13
N LEU A 200 26.47 -6.98 -4.92
CA LEU A 200 26.06 -5.67 -4.43
C LEU A 200 27.24 -4.68 -4.37
N LYS A 201 28.42 -5.13 -3.91
CA LYS A 201 29.65 -4.32 -3.89
C LYS A 201 30.17 -3.96 -5.30
N SER A 202 29.87 -4.79 -6.31
CA SER A 202 30.20 -4.50 -7.70
C SER A 202 29.25 -3.51 -8.38
N GLY A 203 28.21 -3.02 -7.66
CA GLY A 203 27.28 -2.01 -8.12
C GLY A 203 25.97 -2.55 -8.65
N LEU A 204 25.69 -3.86 -8.52
CA LEU A 204 24.38 -4.43 -8.81
C LEU A 204 23.35 -4.00 -7.74
N THR A 205 22.10 -3.82 -8.17
CA THR A 205 21.02 -3.49 -7.26
C THR A 205 20.51 -4.73 -6.50
N VAL A 206 19.77 -4.53 -5.43
CA VAL A 206 19.11 -5.64 -4.70
C VAL A 206 18.16 -6.41 -5.63
N LYS A 207 17.48 -5.71 -6.56
CA LYS A 207 16.65 -6.30 -7.61
C LYS A 207 17.45 -7.27 -8.48
N ASP A 208 18.61 -6.85 -8.98
CA ASP A 208 19.45 -7.66 -9.87
C ASP A 208 19.93 -8.95 -9.21
N VAL A 209 20.12 -8.91 -7.89
CA VAL A 209 20.61 -10.07 -7.13
C VAL A 209 19.47 -11.04 -6.75
N ILE A 210 18.30 -10.51 -6.35
CA ILE A 210 17.23 -11.33 -5.76
C ILE A 210 16.28 -11.88 -6.82
N VAL A 211 15.86 -11.07 -7.82
CA VAL A 211 14.83 -11.46 -8.76
C VAL A 211 15.16 -12.75 -9.52
N PRO A 212 16.41 -12.96 -10.01
CA PRO A 212 16.77 -14.22 -10.65
C PRO A 212 16.68 -15.44 -9.74
N LYS A 213 16.85 -15.25 -8.43
CA LYS A 213 16.84 -16.34 -7.43
C LYS A 213 15.44 -16.66 -6.92
N SER A 214 14.52 -15.69 -6.94
CA SER A 214 13.12 -15.86 -6.50
C SER A 214 12.20 -16.36 -7.62
N SER A 215 12.66 -16.31 -8.88
CA SER A 215 11.87 -16.79 -10.01
C SER A 215 11.82 -18.33 -10.03
N PRO A 216 10.64 -18.93 -10.31
CA PRO A 216 10.52 -20.37 -10.48
C PRO A 216 11.44 -20.89 -11.60
N SER A 217 12.28 -21.89 -11.32
CA SER A 217 13.26 -22.43 -12.28
C SER A 217 12.65 -22.97 -13.57
N ASN A 218 11.38 -23.41 -13.53
CA ASN A 218 10.69 -24.05 -14.65
C ASN A 218 9.57 -23.20 -15.26
N ILE A 219 9.55 -21.89 -15.02
CA ILE A 219 8.45 -21.04 -15.48
C ILE A 219 8.28 -21.07 -17.02
N GLY A 220 9.38 -21.27 -17.76
CA GLY A 220 9.34 -21.42 -19.23
C GLY A 220 8.69 -22.71 -19.72
N GLN A 221 8.41 -23.68 -18.83
CA GLN A 221 7.74 -24.95 -19.14
C GLN A 221 6.22 -24.87 -18.88
N LEU A 222 5.71 -23.73 -18.48
CA LEU A 222 4.26 -23.53 -18.29
C LEU A 222 3.56 -23.57 -19.66
N VAL A 223 3.19 -24.78 -20.09
CA VAL A 223 2.43 -25.02 -21.33
C VAL A 223 1.09 -25.62 -20.96
N LEU A 224 0.01 -25.01 -21.41
CA LEU A 224 -1.32 -25.59 -21.35
C LEU A 224 -1.47 -26.59 -22.50
N SER A 225 -1.54 -27.88 -22.20
CA SER A 225 -1.97 -28.91 -23.16
C SER A 225 -3.50 -28.80 -23.25
N LEU A 226 -4.01 -28.16 -24.32
CA LEU A 226 -5.44 -28.07 -24.65
C LEU A 226 -5.83 -29.25 -25.52
#